data_d4443c0ea8496a0f9db54382a0fba29c
#
_entry.id   d4443c0ea8496a0f9db54382a0fba29c
#
_cell.length_a   1.000
_cell.length_b   1.000
_cell.length_c   1.000
_cell.angle_alpha   90.00
_cell.angle_beta   90.00
_cell.angle_gamma   90.00
#
_symmetry.space_group_name_H-M   'P 1'
#
loop_
_entity.id
_entity.type
_entity.pdbx_description
1 polymer ?
#
loop_
_entity_poly.entity_id
_entity_poly.type
_entity_poly.pdbx_seq_one_letter_code
_entity_poly.pdbx_strand_id
1 'polypeptide(L)'
;MNKKVKLFEAFAGIGSQYRALNNISKKKHWDIEVVGMIEWFIPAISAYIEIHSDTNVNKYVNSNKREEIKNKLKNKNLSLDSKKPISINNKNKVIDQWFNYLAISMYKYNNTFD
;
A
#
# COMPACT_ATOMS: atom_id res chain seq x y z
N MET A 1 2.59 -29.91 -3.91
CA MET A 1 2.37 -28.83 -2.94
C MET A 1 3.25 -27.65 -3.29
N ASN A 2 2.65 -26.46 -3.45
CA ASN A 2 3.40 -25.27 -3.82
C ASN A 2 4.20 -24.75 -2.61
N LYS A 3 5.40 -24.28 -2.88
CA LYS A 3 6.19 -23.58 -1.86
C LYS A 3 5.61 -22.19 -1.60
N LYS A 4 5.39 -21.83 -0.36
CA LYS A 4 4.97 -20.48 0.02
C LYS A 4 6.21 -19.60 0.19
N VAL A 5 6.21 -18.45 -0.48
CA VAL A 5 7.26 -17.44 -0.38
C VAL A 5 6.64 -16.18 0.17
N LYS A 6 7.16 -15.71 1.30
CA LYS A 6 6.72 -14.45 1.93
C LYS A 6 7.64 -13.34 1.49
N LEU A 7 7.05 -12.26 0.98
CA LEU A 7 7.78 -11.11 0.46
C LEU A 7 7.51 -9.89 1.33
N PHE A 8 8.58 -9.24 1.79
CA PHE A 8 8.51 -7.91 2.37
C PHE A 8 9.19 -6.94 1.40
N GLU A 9 8.47 -5.91 0.98
CA GLU A 9 8.96 -4.94 -0.01
C GLU A 9 9.35 -3.63 0.67
N ALA A 10 10.65 -3.37 0.81
CA ALA A 10 11.15 -2.06 1.20
C ALA A 10 11.16 -1.15 -0.02
N PHE A 11 10.59 0.06 0.10
CA PHE A 11 10.48 1.01 -1.00
C PHE A 11 9.75 0.38 -2.20
N ALA A 12 8.56 -0.14 -1.94
CA ALA A 12 7.82 -1.01 -2.86
C ALA A 12 7.58 -0.37 -4.24
N GLY A 13 7.42 0.95 -4.31
CA GLY A 13 7.10 1.64 -5.56
C GLY A 13 5.84 1.08 -6.18
N ILE A 14 5.91 0.69 -7.45
CA ILE A 14 4.77 0.07 -8.16
C ILE A 14 4.76 -1.45 -8.07
N GLY A 15 5.63 -2.03 -7.22
CA GLY A 15 5.62 -3.47 -7.00
C GLY A 15 6.43 -4.28 -8.02
N SER A 16 7.52 -3.73 -8.54
CA SER A 16 8.37 -4.43 -9.51
C SER A 16 8.95 -5.72 -8.96
N GLN A 17 9.34 -5.73 -7.69
CA GLN A 17 9.84 -6.92 -7.01
C GLN A 17 8.77 -8.01 -6.92
N TYR A 18 7.57 -7.63 -6.52
CA TYR A 18 6.43 -8.54 -6.45
C TYR A 18 6.15 -9.14 -7.83
N ARG A 19 6.13 -8.30 -8.88
CA ARG A 19 5.88 -8.75 -10.23
C ARG A 19 6.94 -9.73 -10.73
N ALA A 20 8.21 -9.43 -10.48
CA ALA A 20 9.32 -10.30 -10.86
C ALA A 20 9.20 -11.66 -10.17
N LEU A 21 8.94 -11.69 -8.86
CA LEU A 21 8.77 -12.94 -8.13
C LEU A 21 7.54 -13.71 -8.61
N ASN A 22 6.45 -13.01 -8.88
CA ASN A 22 5.23 -13.64 -9.36
C ASN A 22 5.45 -14.30 -10.73
N ASN A 23 6.23 -13.69 -11.61
CA ASN A 23 6.59 -14.27 -12.89
C ASN A 23 7.43 -15.54 -12.74
N ILE A 24 8.40 -15.54 -11.81
CA ILE A 24 9.20 -16.71 -11.48
C ILE A 24 8.34 -17.80 -10.83
N SER A 25 7.40 -17.40 -9.96
CA SER A 25 6.57 -18.34 -9.22
C SER A 25 5.74 -19.25 -10.12
N LYS A 26 5.31 -18.74 -11.28
CA LYS A 26 4.55 -19.53 -12.26
C LYS A 26 5.37 -20.72 -12.78
N LYS A 27 6.69 -20.53 -12.95
CA LYS A 27 7.60 -21.58 -13.40
C LYS A 27 8.02 -22.53 -12.30
N LYS A 28 8.10 -22.02 -11.06
CA LYS A 28 8.59 -22.78 -9.89
C LYS A 28 7.48 -23.34 -9.02
N HIS A 29 6.22 -23.06 -9.33
CA HIS A 29 5.07 -23.44 -8.51
C HIS A 29 5.18 -22.90 -7.08
N TRP A 30 5.56 -21.62 -6.96
CA TRP A 30 5.58 -20.90 -5.68
C TRP A 30 4.31 -20.08 -5.49
N ASP A 31 3.85 -19.98 -4.27
CA ASP A 31 2.81 -19.03 -3.87
C ASP A 31 3.47 -17.83 -3.20
N ILE A 32 3.30 -16.65 -3.79
CA ILE A 32 3.89 -15.43 -3.26
C ILE A 32 2.86 -14.69 -2.41
N GLU A 33 3.24 -14.38 -1.17
CA GLU A 33 2.43 -13.58 -0.26
C GLU A 33 3.21 -12.34 0.15
N VAL A 34 2.65 -11.15 -0.11
CA VAL A 34 3.23 -9.90 0.39
C VAL A 34 2.84 -9.77 1.86
N VAL A 35 3.81 -9.89 2.75
CA VAL A 35 3.56 -9.84 4.20
C VAL A 35 3.74 -8.44 4.77
N GLY A 36 4.36 -7.53 4.04
CA GLY A 36 4.52 -6.16 4.47
C GLY A 36 5.23 -5.34 3.41
N MET A 37 5.14 -4.01 3.55
CA MET A 37 5.83 -3.10 2.67
C MET A 37 6.19 -1.81 3.40
N ILE A 38 7.14 -1.08 2.85
CA ILE A 38 7.48 0.27 3.25
C ILE A 38 7.40 1.15 2.01
N GLU A 39 6.42 2.04 1.97
CA GLU A 39 6.28 3.01 0.89
C GLU A 39 5.51 4.22 1.39
N TRP A 40 6.08 5.39 1.22
CA TRP A 40 5.47 6.64 1.66
C TRP A 40 4.97 7.53 0.52
N PHE A 41 5.42 7.24 -0.71
CA PHE A 41 5.07 8.04 -1.88
C PHE A 41 3.68 7.66 -2.37
N ILE A 42 2.71 8.55 -2.14
CA ILE A 42 1.29 8.27 -2.38
C ILE A 42 0.99 7.86 -3.83
N PRO A 43 1.53 8.54 -4.87
CA PRO A 43 1.28 8.08 -6.24
C PRO A 43 1.74 6.65 -6.50
N ALA A 44 2.87 6.24 -5.91
CA ALA A 44 3.34 4.86 -6.03
C ALA A 44 2.43 3.88 -5.29
N ILE A 45 1.95 4.25 -4.10
CA ILE A 45 1.00 3.43 -3.33
C ILE A 45 -0.28 3.19 -4.15
N SER A 46 -0.84 4.24 -4.72
CA SER A 46 -2.07 4.11 -5.51
C SER A 46 -1.86 3.25 -6.75
N ALA A 47 -0.73 3.42 -7.44
CA ALA A 47 -0.39 2.58 -8.59
C ALA A 47 -0.21 1.12 -8.20
N TYR A 48 0.46 0.86 -7.07
CA TYR A 48 0.63 -0.50 -6.54
C TYR A 48 -0.73 -1.19 -6.33
N ILE A 49 -1.66 -0.49 -5.67
CA ILE A 49 -2.98 -1.03 -5.39
C ILE A 49 -3.75 -1.30 -6.70
N GLU A 50 -3.69 -0.38 -7.67
CA GLU A 50 -4.36 -0.58 -8.95
C GLU A 50 -3.80 -1.77 -9.74
N ILE A 51 -2.49 -1.99 -9.67
CA ILE A 51 -1.83 -3.05 -10.43
C ILE A 51 -1.99 -4.43 -9.78
N HIS A 52 -1.84 -4.50 -8.44
CA HIS A 52 -1.66 -5.78 -7.75
C HIS A 52 -2.85 -6.20 -6.89
N SER A 53 -3.73 -5.27 -6.50
CA SER A 53 -4.86 -5.60 -5.64
C SER A 53 -6.10 -5.90 -6.44
N ASP A 54 -6.82 -6.95 -6.05
CA ASP A 54 -8.18 -7.24 -6.53
C ASP A 54 -9.24 -6.66 -5.60
N THR A 55 -8.82 -5.97 -4.52
CA THR A 55 -9.74 -5.33 -3.58
C THR A 55 -10.42 -4.13 -4.24
N ASN A 56 -11.73 -4.01 -4.07
CA ASN A 56 -12.46 -2.84 -4.53
C ASN A 56 -11.94 -1.59 -3.80
N VAL A 57 -11.42 -0.62 -4.57
CA VAL A 57 -10.83 0.60 -3.99
C VAL A 57 -11.85 1.44 -3.22
N ASN A 58 -13.15 1.22 -3.43
CA ASN A 58 -14.21 1.93 -2.72
C ASN A 58 -14.62 1.26 -1.41
N LYS A 59 -13.95 0.18 -1.00
CA LYS A 59 -14.31 -0.64 0.15
C LYS A 59 -14.49 0.17 1.45
N TYR A 60 -13.66 1.18 1.66
CA TYR A 60 -13.62 1.93 2.93
C TYR A 60 -14.33 3.28 2.89
N VAL A 61 -14.96 3.67 1.77
CA VAL A 61 -15.55 5.01 1.59
C VAL A 61 -16.57 5.34 2.69
N ASN A 62 -17.50 4.42 2.95
CA ASN A 62 -18.59 4.61 3.90
C ASN A 62 -18.43 3.73 5.14
N SER A 63 -17.21 3.34 5.48
CA SER A 63 -16.93 2.50 6.64
C SER A 63 -17.15 3.28 7.94
N ASN A 64 -17.74 2.63 8.95
CA ASN A 64 -17.82 3.18 10.29
C ASN A 64 -16.44 3.39 10.92
N LYS A 65 -15.42 2.72 10.36
CA LYS A 65 -14.02 2.84 10.81
C LYS A 65 -13.25 3.95 10.09
N ARG A 66 -13.90 4.69 9.19
CA ARG A 66 -13.20 5.70 8.38
C ARG A 66 -12.43 6.71 9.23
N GLU A 67 -13.05 7.25 10.28
CA GLU A 67 -12.38 8.20 11.16
C GLU A 67 -11.23 7.57 11.95
N GLU A 68 -11.40 6.33 12.40
CA GLU A 68 -10.33 5.59 13.07
C GLU A 68 -9.13 5.39 12.16
N ILE A 69 -9.39 4.98 10.91
CA ILE A 69 -8.34 4.78 9.91
C ILE A 69 -7.64 6.10 9.58
N LYS A 70 -8.41 7.18 9.40
CA LYS A 70 -7.85 8.52 9.15
C LYS A 70 -6.92 8.96 10.29
N ASN A 71 -7.32 8.71 11.53
CA ASN A 71 -6.49 9.06 12.69
C ASN A 71 -5.17 8.29 12.71
N LYS A 72 -5.19 7.03 12.33
CA LYS A 72 -3.96 6.23 12.18
C LYS A 72 -3.07 6.78 11.07
N LEU A 73 -3.65 7.14 9.93
CA LEU A 73 -2.90 7.68 8.79
C LEU A 73 -2.28 9.05 9.09
N LYS A 74 -2.89 9.86 9.94
CA LYS A 74 -2.35 11.16 10.33
C LYS A 74 -0.99 11.06 11.01
N ASN A 75 -0.71 9.94 11.66
CA ASN A 75 0.55 9.71 12.36
C ASN A 75 1.63 9.10 11.45
N LYS A 76 1.30 8.83 10.18
CA LYS A 76 2.22 8.19 9.25
C LYS A 76 2.96 9.23 8.41
N ASN A 77 4.15 8.87 7.97
CA ASN A 77 4.86 9.66 6.97
C ASN A 77 4.22 9.41 5.61
N LEU A 78 3.81 10.49 4.95
CA LEU A 78 3.21 10.44 3.62
C LEU A 78 3.87 11.51 2.77
N SER A 79 4.10 11.23 1.50
CA SER A 79 4.75 12.14 0.58
C SER A 79 4.03 12.15 -0.77
N LEU A 80 3.95 13.33 -1.36
CA LEU A 80 3.43 13.52 -2.73
C LEU A 80 4.53 13.68 -3.77
N ASP A 81 5.77 13.93 -3.32
CA ASP A 81 6.90 14.20 -4.23
C ASP A 81 8.10 13.28 -4.02
N SER A 82 8.01 12.36 -3.08
CA SER A 82 9.07 11.41 -2.71
C SER A 82 10.30 12.07 -2.07
N LYS A 83 10.26 13.38 -1.81
CA LYS A 83 11.41 14.13 -1.27
C LYS A 83 11.17 14.60 0.16
N LYS A 84 9.94 14.96 0.49
CA LYS A 84 9.59 15.48 1.81
C LYS A 84 8.20 15.01 2.22
N PRO A 85 7.90 14.95 3.53
CA PRO A 85 6.55 14.62 3.98
C PRO A 85 5.60 15.77 3.67
N ILE A 86 4.31 15.43 3.59
CA ILE A 86 3.24 16.40 3.42
C ILE A 86 3.16 17.27 4.68
N SER A 87 2.96 18.57 4.50
CA SER A 87 2.77 19.48 5.63
C SER A 87 1.54 19.08 6.45
N ILE A 88 1.61 19.33 7.76
CA ILE A 88 0.51 19.03 8.68
C ILE A 88 -0.79 19.71 8.24
N ASN A 89 -0.70 20.95 7.75
CA ASN A 89 -1.86 21.74 7.32
C ASN A 89 -2.60 21.14 6.12
N ASN A 90 -1.89 20.43 5.25
CA ASN A 90 -2.47 19.84 4.04
C ASN A 90 -2.77 18.34 4.19
N LYS A 91 -2.36 17.74 5.28
CA LYS A 91 -2.41 16.28 5.46
C LYS A 91 -3.84 15.74 5.41
N ASN A 92 -4.79 16.43 6.05
CA ASN A 92 -6.19 16.00 6.04
C ASN A 92 -6.77 15.93 4.63
N LYS A 93 -6.51 16.94 3.81
CA LYS A 93 -7.01 16.98 2.43
C LYS A 93 -6.44 15.82 1.60
N VAL A 94 -5.14 15.56 1.75
CA VAL A 94 -4.46 14.50 1.03
C VAL A 94 -4.98 13.14 1.48
N ILE A 95 -5.15 12.93 2.78
CA ILE A 95 -5.70 11.67 3.30
C ILE A 95 -7.12 11.47 2.76
N ASP A 96 -7.97 12.49 2.73
CA ASP A 96 -9.32 12.37 2.18
C ASP A 96 -9.31 12.01 0.70
N GLN A 97 -8.45 12.64 -0.08
CA GLN A 97 -8.36 12.39 -1.52
C GLN A 97 -7.89 10.96 -1.84
N TRP A 98 -6.92 10.44 -1.10
CA TRP A 98 -6.28 9.16 -1.37
C TRP A 98 -6.66 8.08 -0.35
N PHE A 99 -7.70 8.30 0.42
CA PHE A 99 -8.05 7.49 1.59
C PHE A 99 -8.14 6.00 1.28
N ASN A 100 -8.85 5.63 0.22
CA ASN A 100 -9.08 4.21 -0.07
C ASN A 100 -7.78 3.49 -0.38
N TYR A 101 -6.91 4.10 -1.17
CA TYR A 101 -5.60 3.51 -1.49
C TYR A 101 -4.73 3.36 -0.26
N LEU A 102 -4.68 4.40 0.57
CA LEU A 102 -3.89 4.39 1.79
C LEU A 102 -4.41 3.33 2.77
N ALA A 103 -5.71 3.23 2.94
CA ALA A 103 -6.33 2.24 3.82
C ALA A 103 -6.06 0.82 3.35
N ILE A 104 -6.20 0.55 2.07
CA ILE A 104 -5.94 -0.78 1.50
C ILE A 104 -4.47 -1.14 1.68
N SER A 105 -3.55 -0.23 1.40
CA SER A 105 -2.13 -0.52 1.56
C SER A 105 -1.77 -0.82 3.01
N MET A 106 -2.37 -0.11 3.96
CA MET A 106 -2.12 -0.31 5.38
C MET A 106 -2.66 -1.65 5.88
N TYR A 107 -3.88 -2.00 5.52
CA TYR A 107 -4.55 -3.17 6.10
C TYR A 107 -4.31 -4.45 5.30
N LYS A 108 -4.21 -4.37 3.98
CA LYS A 108 -4.00 -5.56 3.16
C LYS A 108 -2.53 -5.89 2.97
N TYR A 109 -1.67 -4.89 2.90
CA TYR A 109 -0.25 -5.06 2.61
C TYR A 109 0.67 -4.69 3.78
N ASN A 110 0.10 -4.30 4.91
CA ASN A 110 0.84 -3.91 6.12
C ASN A 110 1.88 -2.83 5.84
N ASN A 111 1.50 -1.83 5.02
CA ASN A 111 2.39 -0.71 4.72
C ASN A 111 2.61 0.14 5.96
N THR A 112 3.88 0.35 6.33
CA THR A 112 4.26 1.19 7.48
C THR A 112 4.42 2.65 7.12
N PHE A 113 4.49 2.99 5.83
CA PHE A 113 4.62 4.38 5.32
C PHE A 113 5.90 5.11 5.74
N ASP A 114 6.94 4.38 6.10
CA ASP A 114 8.22 4.99 6.52
C ASP A 114 9.16 5.27 5.34
#